data_af52d2de5d2632127fed7d5db39fe6ac
#
_entry.id   af52d2de5d2632127fed7d5db39fe6ac
#
_cell.length_a   1.000
_cell.length_b   1.000
_cell.length_c   1.000
_cell.angle_alpha   90.00
_cell.angle_beta   90.00
_cell.angle_gamma   90.00
#
_symmetry.space_group_name_H-M   'P 1'
#
loop_
_entity.id
_entity.type
_entity.pdbx_description
1 polymer ?
#
loop_
_entity_poly.entity_id
_entity_poly.type
_entity_poly.pdbx_seq_one_letter_code
_entity_poly.pdbx_strand_id
1 'polypeptide(L)'
;MGSSVDITNVEHYVWGGASDGWRLLDRPGLSVIEERVPPGAGEEWHVHDAATQFFYLLEGVAQMQTAEGSVELGPGKGVEIPQGLAHRFFNPGASDARFLVISTPNTRGDRRPADAVV
;
A
#
# COMPACT_ATOMS: atom_id res chain seq x y z
N MET A 1 16.95 -19.59 8.48
CA MET A 1 15.52 -19.35 8.77
C MET A 1 15.40 -18.15 9.71
N GLY A 2 14.52 -17.22 9.40
CA GLY A 2 14.30 -16.05 10.23
C GLY A 2 13.37 -16.29 11.41
N SER A 3 13.38 -15.38 12.36
CA SER A 3 12.39 -15.31 13.44
C SER A 3 11.08 -14.80 12.90
N SER A 4 9.99 -15.01 13.65
CA SER A 4 8.70 -14.40 13.31
C SER A 4 8.80 -12.88 13.45
N VAL A 5 8.11 -12.16 12.59
CA VAL A 5 8.06 -10.69 12.59
C VAL A 5 6.62 -10.22 12.65
N ASP A 6 6.43 -9.06 13.27
CA ASP A 6 5.17 -8.33 13.29
C ASP A 6 5.45 -6.84 13.50
N ILE A 7 4.39 -6.04 13.63
CA ILE A 7 4.54 -4.58 13.76
C ILE A 7 5.28 -4.14 15.04
N THR A 8 5.50 -5.04 16.00
CA THR A 8 6.18 -4.68 17.25
C THR A 8 7.70 -4.83 17.17
N ASN A 9 8.24 -5.51 16.16
CA ASN A 9 9.66 -5.82 16.09
C ASN A 9 10.32 -5.53 14.74
N VAL A 10 9.70 -4.72 13.90
CA VAL A 10 10.27 -4.31 12.61
C VAL A 10 10.35 -2.79 12.51
N GLU A 11 11.06 -2.30 11.50
CA GLU A 11 11.17 -0.86 11.24
C GLU A 11 9.79 -0.25 11.00
N HIS A 12 9.49 0.84 11.70
CA HIS A 12 8.26 1.62 11.56
C HIS A 12 8.58 3.00 10.99
N TYR A 13 7.68 3.52 10.16
CA TYR A 13 7.76 4.89 9.65
C TYR A 13 6.36 5.49 9.55
N VAL A 14 6.31 6.83 9.58
CA VAL A 14 5.08 7.59 9.38
C VAL A 14 5.13 8.22 7.99
N TRP A 15 4.00 8.22 7.30
CA TRP A 15 3.87 8.83 6.00
C TRP A 15 2.52 9.53 5.87
N GLY A 16 2.39 10.46 4.91
CA GLY A 16 1.13 11.14 4.65
C GLY A 16 0.55 11.89 5.86
N GLY A 17 1.39 12.29 6.80
CA GLY A 17 1.01 13.03 8.01
C GLY A 17 0.65 12.12 9.18
N ALA A 18 -0.27 11.17 9.02
CA ALA A 18 -0.79 10.36 10.12
C ALA A 18 -0.93 8.88 9.77
N SER A 19 -0.38 8.43 8.67
CA SER A 19 -0.39 7.01 8.27
C SER A 19 0.89 6.34 8.73
N ASP A 20 0.82 5.02 8.93
CA ASP A 20 1.93 4.22 9.42
C ASP A 20 2.33 3.16 8.42
N GLY A 21 3.61 2.80 8.41
CA GLY A 21 4.13 1.66 7.69
C GLY A 21 5.10 0.86 8.55
N TRP A 22 5.08 -0.46 8.39
CA TRP A 22 5.97 -1.40 9.08
C TRP A 22 6.56 -2.35 8.05
N ARG A 23 7.89 -2.38 7.96
CA ARG A 23 8.61 -3.18 6.95
C ARG A 23 8.77 -4.62 7.45
N LEU A 24 7.79 -5.47 7.13
CA LEU A 24 7.81 -6.87 7.56
C LEU A 24 8.88 -7.68 6.85
N LEU A 25 9.08 -7.43 5.56
CA LEU A 25 10.12 -8.03 4.73
C LEU A 25 10.66 -6.97 3.79
N ASP A 26 11.98 -6.80 3.76
CA ASP A 26 12.62 -5.74 2.98
C ASP A 26 13.83 -6.31 2.24
N ARG A 27 13.59 -6.77 1.02
CA ARG A 27 14.59 -7.38 0.14
C ARG A 27 14.60 -6.64 -1.21
N PRO A 28 15.70 -6.66 -1.95
CA PRO A 28 15.72 -6.03 -3.27
C PRO A 28 14.64 -6.55 -4.22
N GLY A 29 14.39 -7.85 -4.23
CA GLY A 29 13.42 -8.49 -5.14
C GLY A 29 12.01 -8.56 -4.61
N LEU A 30 11.80 -8.29 -3.32
CA LEU A 30 10.50 -8.47 -2.68
C LEU A 30 10.41 -7.65 -1.41
N SER A 31 9.35 -6.88 -1.25
CA SER A 31 9.04 -6.25 0.03
C SER A 31 7.62 -6.58 0.45
N VAL A 32 7.41 -6.66 1.77
CA VAL A 32 6.09 -6.81 2.37
C VAL A 32 6.00 -5.78 3.49
N ILE A 33 5.05 -4.86 3.35
CA ILE A 33 4.85 -3.76 4.30
C ILE A 33 3.42 -3.86 4.81
N GLU A 34 3.23 -3.81 6.12
CA GLU A 34 1.92 -3.57 6.69
C GLU A 34 1.74 -2.08 6.84
N GLU A 35 0.57 -1.55 6.45
CA GLU A 35 0.27 -0.13 6.56
C GLU A 35 -1.04 0.10 7.28
N ARG A 36 -1.16 1.27 7.91
CA ARG A 36 -2.38 1.76 8.54
C ARG A 36 -2.69 3.15 8.01
N VAL A 37 -3.90 3.35 7.55
CA VAL A 37 -4.37 4.64 7.01
C VAL A 37 -5.61 5.05 7.79
N PRO A 38 -5.60 6.24 8.42
CA PRO A 38 -6.78 6.71 9.17
C PRO A 38 -7.93 7.08 8.24
N PRO A 39 -9.16 7.24 8.79
CA PRO A 39 -10.34 7.63 8.00
C PRO A 39 -10.11 8.90 7.19
N GLY A 40 -10.53 8.89 5.94
CA GLY A 40 -10.44 10.04 5.05
C GLY A 40 -9.05 10.34 4.50
N ALA A 41 -8.04 9.56 4.85
CA ALA A 41 -6.67 9.72 4.38
C ALA A 41 -6.36 8.72 3.26
N GLY A 42 -5.26 8.96 2.58
CA GLY A 42 -4.81 8.08 1.52
C GLY A 42 -3.46 8.50 0.97
N GLU A 43 -3.03 7.76 -0.04
CA GLU A 43 -1.80 8.05 -0.74
C GLU A 43 -1.99 9.21 -1.72
N GLU A 44 -0.89 9.87 -2.09
CA GLU A 44 -0.87 10.70 -3.28
C GLU A 44 -0.90 9.81 -4.52
N TRP A 45 -1.46 10.30 -5.62
CA TRP A 45 -1.38 9.61 -6.89
C TRP A 45 0.08 9.40 -7.28
N HIS A 46 0.44 8.17 -7.60
CA HIS A 46 1.81 7.81 -7.94
C HIS A 46 1.85 6.60 -8.86
N VAL A 47 3.05 6.33 -9.38
CA VAL A 47 3.29 5.19 -10.26
C VAL A 47 4.65 4.58 -9.92
N HIS A 48 4.74 3.25 -10.03
CA HIS A 48 5.99 2.50 -9.96
C HIS A 48 6.32 2.00 -11.36
N ASP A 49 7.50 2.32 -11.86
CA ASP A 49 7.88 1.97 -13.24
C ASP A 49 8.36 0.52 -13.34
N ALA A 50 8.87 -0.07 -12.28
CA ALA A 50 9.41 -1.43 -12.26
C ALA A 50 8.58 -2.40 -11.44
N ALA A 51 8.05 -1.97 -10.30
CA ALA A 51 7.38 -2.88 -9.37
C ALA A 51 5.94 -3.17 -9.76
N THR A 52 5.56 -4.43 -9.61
CA THR A 52 4.17 -4.85 -9.51
C THR A 52 3.84 -4.95 -8.04
N GLN A 53 2.66 -4.50 -7.64
CA GLN A 53 2.23 -4.52 -6.25
C GLN A 53 0.95 -5.31 -6.08
N PHE A 54 0.79 -5.93 -4.91
CA PHE A 54 -0.44 -6.56 -4.48
C PHE A 54 -0.84 -5.97 -3.13
N PHE A 55 -2.05 -5.40 -3.06
CA PHE A 55 -2.61 -4.84 -1.83
C PHE A 55 -3.63 -5.82 -1.28
N TYR A 56 -3.56 -6.12 0.01
CA TYR A 56 -4.46 -7.07 0.67
C TYR A 56 -5.00 -6.45 1.95
N LEU A 57 -6.31 -6.21 2.02
CA LEU A 57 -6.92 -5.53 3.17
C LEU A 57 -7.12 -6.50 4.33
N LEU A 58 -6.66 -6.09 5.52
CA LEU A 58 -6.80 -6.85 6.77
C LEU A 58 -7.97 -6.36 7.60
N GLU A 59 -8.15 -5.05 7.70
CA GLU A 59 -9.20 -4.40 8.51
C GLU A 59 -9.71 -3.14 7.82
N GLY A 60 -10.97 -2.83 8.10
CA GLY A 60 -11.58 -1.60 7.60
C GLY A 60 -12.14 -1.75 6.20
N VAL A 61 -12.24 -0.64 5.50
CA VAL A 61 -12.63 -0.59 4.09
C VAL A 61 -11.63 0.27 3.34
N ALA A 62 -11.46 0.01 2.06
CA ALA A 62 -10.54 0.76 1.23
C ALA A 62 -11.06 0.90 -0.18
N GLN A 63 -10.57 1.90 -0.86
CA GLN A 63 -10.80 2.11 -2.27
C GLN A 63 -9.44 2.23 -2.95
N MET A 64 -9.15 1.37 -3.90
CA MET A 64 -7.98 1.51 -4.75
C MET A 64 -8.39 2.25 -6.00
N GLN A 65 -7.97 3.49 -6.12
CA GLN A 65 -8.24 4.33 -7.28
C GLN A 65 -7.10 4.17 -8.28
N THR A 66 -7.43 3.86 -9.53
CA THR A 66 -6.42 3.67 -10.57
C THR A 66 -6.80 4.44 -11.83
N ALA A 67 -5.85 4.55 -12.75
CA ALA A 67 -6.10 5.14 -14.06
C ALA A 67 -7.16 4.37 -14.88
N GLU A 68 -7.47 3.13 -14.49
CA GLU A 68 -8.45 2.28 -15.17
C GLU A 68 -9.77 2.16 -14.41
N GLY A 69 -9.93 2.88 -13.30
CA GLY A 69 -11.13 2.84 -12.47
C GLY A 69 -10.80 2.50 -11.02
N SER A 70 -11.83 2.41 -10.20
CA SER A 70 -11.69 2.16 -8.77
C SER A 70 -12.15 0.76 -8.39
N VAL A 71 -11.46 0.16 -7.41
CA VAL A 71 -11.79 -1.14 -6.84
C VAL A 71 -12.06 -0.95 -5.36
N GLU A 72 -13.23 -1.41 -4.90
CA GLU A 72 -13.58 -1.40 -3.48
C GLU A 72 -13.02 -2.65 -2.80
N LEU A 73 -12.40 -2.48 -1.63
CA LEU A 73 -11.82 -3.57 -0.86
C LEU A 73 -12.48 -3.66 0.52
N GLY A 74 -12.87 -4.86 0.89
CA GLY A 74 -13.22 -5.23 2.27
C GLY A 74 -12.17 -6.19 2.82
N PRO A 75 -12.26 -6.55 4.13
CA PRO A 75 -11.29 -7.46 4.74
C PRO A 75 -11.20 -8.79 4.01
N GLY A 76 -9.97 -9.25 3.77
CA GLY A 76 -9.72 -10.48 3.04
C GLY A 76 -9.74 -10.35 1.53
N LYS A 77 -9.87 -9.13 1.00
CA LYS A 77 -9.85 -8.88 -0.44
C LYS A 77 -8.57 -8.16 -0.85
N GLY A 78 -8.11 -8.45 -2.06
CA GLY A 78 -6.89 -7.85 -2.59
C GLY A 78 -7.03 -7.41 -4.03
N VAL A 79 -6.07 -6.62 -4.48
CA VAL A 79 -5.99 -6.11 -5.84
C VAL A 79 -4.54 -6.03 -6.28
N GLU A 80 -4.27 -6.44 -7.51
CA GLU A 80 -2.96 -6.31 -8.13
C GLU A 80 -2.87 -4.98 -8.89
N ILE A 81 -1.77 -4.27 -8.69
CA ILE A 81 -1.43 -3.07 -9.44
C ILE A 81 -0.20 -3.39 -10.29
N PRO A 82 -0.34 -3.54 -11.61
CA PRO A 82 0.81 -3.81 -12.47
C PRO A 82 1.74 -2.60 -12.54
N GLN A 83 2.99 -2.85 -12.91
CA GLN A 83 3.95 -1.77 -13.13
C GLN A 83 3.38 -0.75 -14.14
N GLY A 84 3.65 0.53 -13.92
CA GLY A 84 3.23 1.59 -14.81
C GLY A 84 1.80 2.07 -14.64
N LEU A 85 1.00 1.45 -13.80
CA LEU A 85 -0.39 1.88 -13.56
C LEU A 85 -0.43 2.92 -12.43
N ALA A 86 -0.85 4.13 -12.75
CA ALA A 86 -1.05 5.19 -11.75
C ALA A 86 -2.17 4.82 -10.80
N HIS A 87 -1.95 5.02 -9.51
CA HIS A 87 -2.92 4.61 -8.49
C HIS A 87 -2.77 5.40 -7.20
N ARG A 88 -3.79 5.30 -6.34
CA ARG A 88 -3.73 5.74 -4.94
C ARG A 88 -4.65 4.88 -4.10
N PHE A 89 -4.17 4.47 -2.92
CA PHE A 89 -4.98 3.87 -1.88
C PHE A 89 -5.72 4.98 -1.13
N PHE A 90 -7.00 4.76 -0.81
CA PHE A 90 -7.80 5.73 -0.08
C PHE A 90 -8.69 5.01 0.93
N ASN A 91 -8.83 5.58 2.14
CA ASN A 91 -9.73 5.06 3.16
C ASN A 91 -11.00 5.92 3.23
N PRO A 92 -12.12 5.48 2.62
CA PRO A 92 -13.39 6.22 2.68
C PRO A 92 -14.20 5.92 3.93
N GLY A 93 -13.72 5.02 4.80
CA GLY A 93 -14.49 4.53 5.94
C GLY A 93 -14.41 5.43 7.17
N ALA A 94 -15.00 4.95 8.26
CA ALA A 94 -15.07 5.66 9.54
C ALA A 94 -14.06 5.12 10.57
N SER A 95 -13.28 4.09 10.22
CA SER A 95 -12.25 3.51 11.06
C SER A 95 -10.96 3.32 10.26
N ASP A 96 -9.85 2.99 10.95
CA ASP A 96 -8.57 2.74 10.30
C ASP A 96 -8.67 1.61 9.28
N ALA A 97 -7.98 1.76 8.16
CA ALA A 97 -7.74 0.67 7.22
C ALA A 97 -6.35 0.11 7.47
N ARG A 98 -6.23 -1.21 7.61
CA ARG A 98 -4.94 -1.91 7.75
C ARG A 98 -4.80 -2.90 6.60
N PHE A 99 -3.63 -2.92 5.97
CA PHE A 99 -3.44 -3.73 4.77
C PHE A 99 -1.97 -4.11 4.60
N LEU A 100 -1.75 -5.11 3.77
CA LEU A 100 -0.41 -5.48 3.33
C LEU A 100 -0.17 -4.94 1.93
N VAL A 101 1.04 -4.46 1.70
CA VAL A 101 1.53 -4.08 0.36
C VAL A 101 2.71 -5.00 0.05
N ILE A 102 2.55 -5.82 -0.97
CA ILE A 102 3.58 -6.74 -1.43
C ILE A 102 4.09 -6.22 -2.77
N SER A 103 5.38 -5.95 -2.87
CA SER A 103 5.98 -5.35 -4.06
C SER A 103 7.12 -6.22 -4.59
N THR A 104 7.16 -6.41 -5.90
CA THR A 104 8.21 -7.16 -6.57
C THR A 104 8.58 -6.46 -7.90
N PRO A 105 9.82 -5.98 -8.04
CA PRO A 105 10.86 -5.82 -7.01
C PRO A 105 10.46 -4.78 -5.94
N ASN A 106 11.35 -4.54 -4.99
CA ASN A 106 11.17 -3.52 -3.96
C ASN A 106 10.98 -2.14 -4.60
N THR A 107 10.17 -1.30 -3.97
CA THR A 107 9.83 0.03 -4.51
C THR A 107 10.82 1.13 -4.14
N ARG A 108 11.90 0.83 -3.43
CA ARG A 108 12.92 1.84 -3.09
C ARG A 108 13.49 2.45 -4.36
N GLY A 109 13.42 3.78 -4.49
CA GLY A 109 13.88 4.48 -5.68
C GLY A 109 12.98 4.31 -6.90
N ASP A 110 11.83 3.66 -6.77
CA ASP A 110 10.90 3.36 -7.85
C ASP A 110 9.52 3.91 -7.52
N ARG A 111 9.42 5.22 -7.35
CA ARG A 111 8.15 5.91 -7.14
C ARG A 111 8.26 7.31 -7.69
N ARG A 112 7.30 7.71 -8.49
CA ARG A 112 7.19 9.08 -8.97
C ARG A 112 5.74 9.56 -8.88
N PRO A 113 5.52 10.87 -8.68
CA PRO A 113 4.16 11.42 -8.67
C PRO A 113 3.47 11.18 -10.02
N ALA A 114 2.15 11.04 -9.95
CA ALA A 114 1.30 10.98 -11.13
C ALA A 114 0.14 11.94 -10.94
N ASP A 115 -0.41 12.42 -12.07
CA ASP A 115 -1.58 13.28 -12.02
C ASP A 115 -2.80 12.45 -11.63
N ALA A 116 -3.68 13.05 -10.82
CA ALA A 116 -4.97 12.44 -10.52
C ALA A 116 -5.74 12.20 -11.81
N VAL A 117 -6.30 11.01 -11.94
CA VAL A 117 -7.11 10.65 -13.10
C VAL A 117 -8.54 11.13 -12.86
N VAL A 118 -9.03 11.94 -13.76
CA VAL A 118 -10.40 12.48 -13.71
C VAL A 118 -11.22 11.92 -14.87
#